data_dca25f98ae7fb91b412cb9fac78354e5
#
_entry.id   dca25f98ae7fb91b412cb9fac78354e5
#
_cell.length_a   1.000
_cell.length_b   1.000
_cell.length_c   1.000
_cell.angle_alpha   90.00
_cell.angle_beta   90.00
_cell.angle_gamma   90.00
#
_symmetry.space_group_name_H-M   'P 1'
#
loop_
_entity.id
_entity.type
_entity.pdbx_description
1 polymer ?
#
loop_
_entity_poly.entity_id
_entity_poly.type
_entity_poly.pdbx_seq_one_letter_code
_entity_poly.pdbx_strand_id
1 'polypeptide(L)'
;MRTPACRSDLWDRRSFLTAAIGAAASAPLASQGATTAQPPPSPTPAPRDWSRSDPVQYPDPDVVALDPRFRRYIVGNTVIRRLHFGTLWAEGVAWNGVGRYLVWSDIPNNVQMRWIDEDGHVTVFRSPSGYSNGNTFDYEGRQLSCEHGGRRVVRYEPSGATTVIAEKFQGKRLNSPNDIVVNPDGGIWFTDPMYGIRGNYEGFKSEQELKEAVYRVDPKSGQIDKVSDEVGQPNGICFSPDYKKLYVADTGMPREIKVWDVDGKALRNGKRLVQLDIPGAGAPSAADGIRCDADGNIWAGARPGVQIVTPVGERIGMIRLPETCANVCFGGLRRNRLFMAASQSLYAVYVETIGAHIA
;
A
#
# COMPACT_ATOMS: atom_id res chain seq x y z
N MET A 1 -33.95 2.71 60.74
CA MET A 1 -33.45 1.35 60.47
C MET A 1 -32.08 1.48 59.85
N ARG A 2 -31.05 0.93 60.49
CA ARG A 2 -29.65 1.17 60.24
C ARG A 2 -29.13 0.25 59.13
N THR A 3 -28.41 0.79 58.14
CA THR A 3 -27.59 0.07 57.17
C THR A 3 -26.26 -0.36 57.77
N PRO A 4 -25.71 -1.58 57.49
CA PRO A 4 -24.34 -1.92 57.86
C PRO A 4 -23.35 -1.59 56.73
N ALA A 5 -22.22 -1.06 57.14
CA ALA A 5 -21.05 -0.73 56.29
C ALA A 5 -20.30 -1.99 55.90
N CYS A 6 -19.85 -2.03 54.64
CA CYS A 6 -18.94 -3.04 54.13
C CYS A 6 -17.50 -2.54 54.23
N ARG A 7 -16.65 -3.30 54.93
CA ARG A 7 -15.22 -3.05 55.07
C ARG A 7 -14.44 -3.50 53.84
N SER A 8 -13.55 -2.65 53.36
CA SER A 8 -12.54 -2.93 52.37
C SER A 8 -11.29 -3.52 53.01
N ASP A 9 -10.91 -4.74 52.71
CA ASP A 9 -9.62 -5.30 53.06
C ASP A 9 -8.64 -5.10 51.91
N LEU A 10 -7.68 -4.21 52.14
CA LEU A 10 -6.49 -4.00 51.31
C LEU A 10 -5.49 -5.13 51.55
N TRP A 11 -5.17 -5.91 50.50
CA TRP A 11 -4.05 -6.83 50.51
C TRP A 11 -2.76 -6.11 50.09
N ASP A 12 -1.87 -5.95 51.10
CA ASP A 12 -0.53 -5.41 50.92
C ASP A 12 0.42 -6.49 50.39
N ARG A 13 1.01 -6.23 49.21
CA ARG A 13 2.02 -7.09 48.57
C ARG A 13 3.44 -6.58 48.83
N ARG A 14 3.83 -6.42 50.07
CA ARG A 14 5.23 -6.15 50.42
C ARG A 14 5.60 -6.94 51.67
N SER A 15 6.08 -8.16 51.50
CA SER A 15 6.93 -8.85 52.47
C SER A 15 7.24 -10.27 51.98
N PHE A 16 8.30 -10.45 51.21
CA PHE A 16 9.06 -11.72 51.11
C PHE A 16 10.36 -11.45 50.33
N LEU A 17 11.35 -10.92 51.02
CA LEU A 17 12.75 -11.01 50.60
C LEU A 17 13.66 -10.55 51.76
N THR A 18 13.97 -11.47 52.65
CA THR A 18 15.21 -11.40 53.46
C THR A 18 15.57 -12.81 53.96
N ALA A 19 16.72 -13.23 53.57
CA ALA A 19 17.67 -14.12 54.21
C ALA A 19 18.22 -15.20 53.28
N ALA A 20 19.47 -14.98 52.83
CA ALA A 20 20.57 -15.90 53.09
C ALA A 20 21.83 -15.38 52.33
N ILE A 21 22.73 -14.72 53.08
CA ILE A 21 24.10 -14.45 52.64
C ILE A 21 24.92 -15.67 53.04
N GLY A 22 25.34 -16.46 52.05
CA GLY A 22 26.35 -17.52 52.17
C GLY A 22 27.55 -17.14 51.30
N ALA A 23 28.69 -16.85 51.93
CA ALA A 23 29.95 -16.60 51.26
C ALA A 23 30.51 -17.87 50.68
N ALA A 24 30.79 -17.89 49.36
CA ALA A 24 31.57 -18.90 48.72
C ALA A 24 32.64 -18.24 47.82
N ALA A 25 33.87 -18.72 47.98
CA ALA A 25 35.10 -18.19 47.43
C ALA A 25 35.11 -18.18 45.89
N SER A 26 35.69 -17.10 45.36
CA SER A 26 35.93 -16.88 43.92
C SER A 26 37.12 -17.69 43.42
N ALA A 27 36.86 -18.57 42.42
CA ALA A 27 37.87 -19.06 41.48
C ALA A 27 37.57 -18.41 40.10
N PRO A 28 38.59 -17.99 39.33
CA PRO A 28 38.39 -17.39 38.04
C PRO A 28 38.03 -18.47 37.00
N LEU A 29 36.80 -18.46 36.54
CA LEU A 29 36.38 -19.21 35.37
C LEU A 29 36.78 -18.43 34.13
N ALA A 30 37.71 -19.00 33.33
CA ALA A 30 37.99 -18.53 31.97
C ALA A 30 36.70 -18.59 31.15
N SER A 31 36.23 -17.44 30.69
CA SER A 31 35.10 -17.34 29.75
C SER A 31 35.55 -17.83 28.38
N GLN A 32 35.26 -19.08 28.07
CA GLN A 32 35.21 -19.53 26.68
C GLN A 32 33.96 -18.89 26.08
N GLY A 33 34.15 -17.94 25.17
CA GLY A 33 33.08 -17.34 24.37
C GLY A 33 32.38 -18.40 23.55
N ALA A 34 31.27 -18.91 24.02
CA ALA A 34 30.35 -19.68 23.23
C ALA A 34 29.70 -18.73 22.23
N THR A 35 30.19 -18.70 21.00
CA THR A 35 29.44 -18.19 19.85
C THR A 35 28.17 -19.04 19.74
N THR A 36 27.06 -18.53 20.27
CA THR A 36 25.76 -19.12 20.00
C THR A 36 25.48 -18.96 18.52
N ALA A 37 25.70 -20.03 17.76
CA ALA A 37 25.29 -20.09 16.36
C ALA A 37 23.78 -19.81 16.34
N GLN A 38 23.40 -18.78 15.60
CA GLN A 38 22.00 -18.43 15.41
C GLN A 38 21.31 -19.64 14.77
N PRO A 39 20.16 -20.12 15.30
CA PRO A 39 19.47 -21.26 14.72
C PRO A 39 19.18 -20.96 13.24
N PRO A 40 19.27 -21.94 12.34
CA PRO A 40 18.97 -21.72 10.94
C PRO A 40 17.57 -21.11 10.79
N PRO A 41 17.37 -20.21 9.84
CA PRO A 41 16.07 -19.59 9.61
C PRO A 41 15.04 -20.71 9.40
N SER A 42 13.91 -20.64 10.10
CA SER A 42 12.82 -21.58 9.91
C SER A 42 12.42 -21.60 8.43
N PRO A 43 12.18 -22.78 7.83
CA PRO A 43 11.79 -22.86 6.44
C PRO A 43 10.54 -22.01 6.19
N THR A 44 10.52 -21.29 5.06
CA THR A 44 9.34 -20.53 4.64
C THR A 44 8.15 -21.50 4.52
N PRO A 45 7.00 -21.23 5.17
CA PRO A 45 5.84 -22.09 5.08
C PRO A 45 5.40 -22.33 3.64
N ALA A 46 4.84 -23.52 3.33
CA ALA A 46 4.24 -23.77 2.04
C ALA A 46 3.10 -22.77 1.75
N PRO A 47 2.91 -22.34 0.48
CA PRO A 47 1.76 -21.50 0.11
C PRO A 47 0.44 -22.19 0.47
N ARG A 48 -0.56 -21.35 0.82
CA ARG A 48 -1.92 -21.82 1.05
C ARG A 48 -2.54 -22.35 -0.24
N ASP A 49 -3.31 -23.41 -0.12
CA ASP A 49 -4.17 -23.91 -1.21
C ASP A 49 -5.47 -23.08 -1.26
N TRP A 50 -5.55 -22.15 -2.19
CA TRP A 50 -6.70 -21.27 -2.38
C TRP A 50 -7.91 -21.93 -3.07
N SER A 51 -7.76 -23.14 -3.60
CA SER A 51 -8.86 -23.92 -4.18
C SER A 51 -9.75 -24.56 -3.11
N ARG A 52 -9.26 -24.62 -1.86
CA ARG A 52 -9.94 -25.25 -0.73
C ARG A 52 -10.64 -24.22 0.17
N SER A 53 -11.73 -24.66 0.79
CA SER A 53 -12.47 -23.89 1.80
C SER A 53 -12.10 -24.24 3.24
N ASP A 54 -11.06 -25.04 3.45
CA ASP A 54 -10.63 -25.47 4.77
C ASP A 54 -10.20 -24.27 5.63
N PRO A 55 -10.38 -24.37 6.95
CA PRO A 55 -9.85 -23.37 7.87
C PRO A 55 -8.36 -23.16 7.70
N VAL A 56 -7.92 -21.91 7.74
CA VAL A 56 -6.51 -21.53 7.65
C VAL A 56 -5.91 -21.53 9.04
N GLN A 57 -4.73 -22.13 9.17
CA GLN A 57 -3.96 -22.08 10.41
C GLN A 57 -3.47 -20.66 10.69
N TYR A 58 -3.49 -20.26 11.97
CA TYR A 58 -2.93 -18.98 12.40
C TYR A 58 -1.48 -19.12 12.89
N PRO A 59 -0.60 -18.13 12.67
CA PRO A 59 -0.79 -17.02 11.74
C PRO A 59 -0.93 -17.51 10.30
N ASP A 60 -1.52 -16.70 9.42
CA ASP A 60 -1.70 -17.07 8.00
C ASP A 60 -0.32 -17.35 7.37
N PRO A 61 -0.11 -18.55 6.79
CA PRO A 61 1.18 -18.94 6.22
C PRO A 61 1.61 -18.10 5.01
N ASP A 62 0.67 -17.37 4.41
CA ASP A 62 0.96 -16.49 3.29
C ASP A 62 1.37 -15.06 3.70
N VAL A 63 1.34 -14.75 5.01
CA VAL A 63 1.97 -13.53 5.57
C VAL A 63 3.37 -13.89 6.07
N VAL A 64 4.37 -13.66 5.21
CA VAL A 64 5.72 -14.23 5.37
C VAL A 64 6.71 -13.17 5.87
N ALA A 65 7.35 -13.44 7.02
CA ALA A 65 8.50 -12.67 7.47
C ALA A 65 9.77 -13.18 6.76
N LEU A 66 10.32 -12.36 5.89
CA LEU A 66 11.62 -12.60 5.24
C LEU A 66 12.78 -12.16 6.13
N ASP A 67 12.53 -11.18 7.02
CA ASP A 67 13.43 -10.67 8.02
C ASP A 67 12.71 -10.63 9.38
N PRO A 68 13.39 -10.89 10.51
CA PRO A 68 12.78 -10.83 11.84
C PRO A 68 12.07 -9.50 12.17
N ARG A 69 12.52 -8.38 11.58
CA ARG A 69 11.91 -7.06 11.74
C ARG A 69 10.45 -7.01 11.27
N PHE A 70 10.07 -7.87 10.31
CA PHE A 70 8.70 -7.89 9.81
C PHE A 70 7.70 -8.55 10.78
N ARG A 71 8.16 -9.39 11.70
CA ARG A 71 7.27 -10.12 12.63
C ARG A 71 6.37 -9.20 13.44
N ARG A 72 6.82 -7.98 13.75
CA ARG A 72 6.04 -7.00 14.50
C ARG A 72 4.81 -6.46 13.74
N TYR A 73 4.75 -6.67 12.42
CA TYR A 73 3.63 -6.24 11.58
C TYR A 73 2.58 -7.34 11.37
N ILE A 74 2.85 -8.55 11.86
CA ILE A 74 1.98 -9.71 11.67
C ILE A 74 0.98 -9.79 12.82
N VAL A 75 -0.31 -9.71 12.49
CA VAL A 75 -1.39 -10.03 13.43
C VAL A 75 -1.53 -11.55 13.51
N GLY A 76 -1.26 -12.12 14.70
CA GLY A 76 -1.13 -13.56 14.89
C GLY A 76 -2.43 -14.36 14.74
N ASN A 77 -3.61 -13.71 14.76
CA ASN A 77 -4.93 -14.35 14.75
C ASN A 77 -5.85 -13.84 13.63
N THR A 78 -5.27 -13.46 12.50
CA THR A 78 -6.01 -13.05 11.30
C THR A 78 -5.56 -13.84 10.09
N VAL A 79 -6.39 -13.82 9.04
CA VAL A 79 -6.10 -14.45 7.75
C VAL A 79 -6.31 -13.45 6.63
N ILE A 80 -5.67 -13.70 5.49
CA ILE A 80 -5.98 -13.03 4.24
C ILE A 80 -7.37 -13.48 3.80
N ARG A 81 -8.25 -12.53 3.58
CA ARG A 81 -9.61 -12.78 3.07
C ARG A 81 -9.75 -12.27 1.66
N ARG A 82 -10.35 -13.07 0.79
CA ARG A 82 -10.85 -12.61 -0.50
C ARG A 82 -12.23 -12.00 -0.27
N LEU A 83 -12.35 -10.69 -0.49
CA LEU A 83 -13.58 -9.94 -0.26
C LEU A 83 -14.49 -9.91 -1.48
N HIS A 84 -13.89 -9.96 -2.68
CA HIS A 84 -14.60 -9.96 -3.95
C HIS A 84 -13.83 -10.76 -5.00
N PHE A 85 -14.55 -11.26 -5.97
CA PHE A 85 -14.04 -12.00 -7.13
C PHE A 85 -14.90 -11.68 -8.36
N GLY A 86 -14.29 -11.61 -9.53
CA GLY A 86 -15.02 -11.45 -10.79
C GLY A 86 -14.72 -10.16 -11.56
N THR A 87 -13.71 -9.38 -11.11
CA THR A 87 -13.15 -8.28 -11.93
C THR A 87 -12.32 -8.85 -13.09
N LEU A 88 -12.13 -8.06 -14.13
CA LEU A 88 -11.18 -8.40 -15.21
C LEU A 88 -9.76 -7.95 -14.88
N TRP A 89 -9.61 -6.73 -14.32
CA TRP A 89 -8.34 -6.21 -13.81
C TRP A 89 -8.60 -5.21 -12.70
N ALA A 90 -8.45 -5.66 -11.46
CA ALA A 90 -8.68 -4.88 -10.25
C ALA A 90 -7.49 -3.96 -9.97
N GLU A 91 -7.75 -2.65 -9.88
CA GLU A 91 -6.77 -1.59 -9.71
C GLU A 91 -7.25 -0.46 -8.80
N GLY A 92 -6.33 0.45 -8.46
CA GLY A 92 -6.62 1.76 -7.91
C GLY A 92 -7.44 1.75 -6.63
N VAL A 93 -7.10 0.89 -5.68
CA VAL A 93 -7.81 0.83 -4.40
C VAL A 93 -7.60 2.09 -3.57
N ALA A 94 -8.69 2.65 -3.04
CA ALA A 94 -8.66 3.80 -2.12
C ALA A 94 -9.73 3.69 -1.03
N TRP A 95 -9.37 4.05 0.19
CA TRP A 95 -10.26 3.99 1.35
C TRP A 95 -10.86 5.36 1.69
N ASN A 96 -12.18 5.43 1.74
CA ASN A 96 -12.89 6.60 2.28
C ASN A 96 -13.15 6.39 3.78
N GLY A 97 -12.39 7.12 4.62
CA GLY A 97 -12.49 6.99 6.08
C GLY A 97 -13.79 7.57 6.67
N VAL A 98 -14.40 8.54 6.01
CA VAL A 98 -15.66 9.16 6.46
C VAL A 98 -16.85 8.26 6.13
N GLY A 99 -16.92 7.81 4.88
CA GLY A 99 -18.02 6.94 4.42
C GLY A 99 -17.80 5.46 4.76
N ARG A 100 -16.62 5.09 5.29
CA ARG A 100 -16.24 3.72 5.66
C ARG A 100 -16.45 2.72 4.53
N TYR A 101 -15.94 3.06 3.36
CA TYR A 101 -15.98 2.20 2.19
C TYR A 101 -14.66 2.23 1.41
N LEU A 102 -14.41 1.16 0.68
CA LEU A 102 -13.32 1.06 -0.28
C LEU A 102 -13.87 1.25 -1.68
N VAL A 103 -13.16 2.00 -2.52
CA VAL A 103 -13.38 2.00 -3.97
C VAL A 103 -12.20 1.32 -4.65
N TRP A 104 -12.45 0.69 -5.79
CA TRP A 104 -11.42 0.22 -6.72
C TRP A 104 -11.95 0.26 -8.14
N SER A 105 -11.05 0.23 -9.09
CA SER A 105 -11.35 0.23 -10.52
C SER A 105 -11.31 -1.21 -11.06
N ASP A 106 -12.29 -1.57 -11.86
CA ASP A 106 -12.22 -2.69 -12.80
C ASP A 106 -12.07 -2.07 -14.19
N ILE A 107 -10.81 -1.88 -14.58
CA ILE A 107 -10.48 -1.03 -15.73
C ILE A 107 -11.13 -1.51 -17.02
N PRO A 108 -10.96 -2.81 -17.43
CA PRO A 108 -11.50 -3.25 -18.71
C PRO A 108 -13.03 -3.26 -18.78
N ASN A 109 -13.71 -3.45 -17.64
CA ASN A 109 -15.16 -3.36 -17.55
C ASN A 109 -15.65 -1.90 -17.49
N ASN A 110 -14.72 -0.93 -17.41
CA ASN A 110 -15.03 0.49 -17.34
C ASN A 110 -15.97 0.85 -16.20
N VAL A 111 -15.71 0.27 -15.01
CA VAL A 111 -16.49 0.51 -13.78
C VAL A 111 -15.60 0.77 -12.59
N GLN A 112 -16.11 1.55 -11.64
CA GLN A 112 -15.60 1.58 -10.28
C GLN A 112 -16.51 0.74 -9.40
N MET A 113 -15.90 -0.08 -8.56
CA MET A 113 -16.55 -0.93 -7.58
C MET A 113 -16.43 -0.30 -6.19
N ARG A 114 -17.35 -0.64 -5.30
CA ARG A 114 -17.32 -0.22 -3.90
C ARG A 114 -17.59 -1.41 -2.98
N TRP A 115 -16.76 -1.56 -1.96
CA TRP A 115 -16.97 -2.47 -0.83
C TRP A 115 -17.29 -1.64 0.43
N ILE A 116 -18.36 -1.99 1.15
CA ILE A 116 -18.83 -1.31 2.35
C ILE A 116 -18.32 -2.06 3.58
N ASP A 117 -17.67 -1.36 4.52
CA ASP A 117 -17.05 -1.98 5.71
C ASP A 117 -18.09 -2.52 6.70
N GLU A 118 -19.27 -1.93 6.74
CA GLU A 118 -20.29 -2.24 7.73
C GLU A 118 -20.92 -3.63 7.52
N ASP A 119 -21.19 -4.00 6.28
CA ASP A 119 -21.89 -5.25 5.94
C ASP A 119 -21.11 -6.14 4.94
N GLY A 120 -19.99 -5.64 4.40
CA GLY A 120 -19.17 -6.35 3.41
C GLY A 120 -19.77 -6.37 2.01
N HIS A 121 -20.83 -5.58 1.76
CA HIS A 121 -21.51 -5.57 0.48
C HIS A 121 -20.67 -4.92 -0.62
N VAL A 122 -20.68 -5.53 -1.81
CA VAL A 122 -19.99 -5.02 -3.00
C VAL A 122 -21.01 -4.54 -4.02
N THR A 123 -20.81 -3.32 -4.54
CA THR A 123 -21.65 -2.72 -5.57
C THR A 123 -20.82 -2.10 -6.69
N VAL A 124 -21.40 -1.97 -7.86
CA VAL A 124 -20.92 -1.01 -8.86
C VAL A 124 -21.16 0.39 -8.31
N PHE A 125 -20.09 1.16 -8.16
CA PHE A 125 -20.13 2.51 -7.63
C PHE A 125 -20.32 3.55 -8.74
N ARG A 126 -19.66 3.33 -9.88
CA ARG A 126 -19.71 4.23 -11.02
C ARG A 126 -19.59 3.44 -12.33
N SER A 127 -20.50 3.73 -13.27
CA SER A 127 -20.47 3.17 -14.63
C SER A 127 -21.12 4.16 -15.61
N PRO A 128 -20.43 4.55 -16.72
CA PRO A 128 -19.02 4.25 -17.00
C PRO A 128 -18.09 5.02 -16.06
N SER A 129 -16.87 4.48 -15.82
CA SER A 129 -15.85 5.12 -14.98
C SER A 129 -14.81 5.93 -15.77
N GLY A 130 -14.91 5.95 -17.08
CA GLY A 130 -13.87 6.52 -17.95
C GLY A 130 -12.61 5.67 -18.05
N TYR A 131 -12.72 4.35 -17.84
CA TYR A 131 -11.56 3.44 -17.69
C TYR A 131 -10.64 3.93 -16.58
N SER A 132 -11.25 4.24 -15.42
CA SER A 132 -10.48 4.70 -14.26
C SER A 132 -9.45 3.65 -13.82
N ASN A 133 -8.29 4.13 -13.36
CA ASN A 133 -7.25 3.33 -12.73
C ASN A 133 -7.08 3.77 -11.27
N GLY A 134 -6.01 4.49 -10.92
CA GLY A 134 -5.73 4.94 -9.57
C GLY A 134 -6.78 5.88 -8.99
N ASN A 135 -7.09 5.70 -7.73
CA ASN A 135 -8.00 6.56 -6.97
C ASN A 135 -7.34 7.00 -5.68
N THR A 136 -7.75 8.15 -5.18
CA THR A 136 -7.42 8.65 -3.84
C THR A 136 -8.53 9.56 -3.33
N PHE A 137 -8.45 9.98 -2.08
CA PHE A 137 -9.31 11.01 -1.52
C PHE A 137 -8.46 12.20 -1.08
N ASP A 138 -8.94 13.42 -1.34
CA ASP A 138 -8.30 14.62 -0.82
C ASP A 138 -8.67 14.85 0.66
N TYR A 139 -8.06 15.89 1.26
CA TYR A 139 -8.29 16.22 2.66
C TYR A 139 -9.70 16.75 2.97
N GLU A 140 -10.49 17.03 1.92
CA GLU A 140 -11.90 17.38 2.03
C GLU A 140 -12.81 16.17 1.81
N GLY A 141 -12.23 14.98 1.60
CA GLY A 141 -12.95 13.72 1.39
C GLY A 141 -13.50 13.54 -0.02
N ARG A 142 -13.10 14.37 -0.99
CA ARG A 142 -13.50 14.26 -2.38
C ARG A 142 -12.64 13.23 -3.09
N GLN A 143 -13.26 12.37 -3.87
CA GLN A 143 -12.55 11.37 -4.65
C GLN A 143 -11.84 12.02 -5.86
N LEU A 144 -10.56 11.68 -6.03
CA LEU A 144 -9.77 11.92 -7.24
C LEU A 144 -9.58 10.58 -7.97
N SER A 145 -9.59 10.63 -9.29
CA SER A 145 -9.44 9.43 -10.13
C SER A 145 -8.61 9.74 -11.37
N CYS A 146 -7.75 8.80 -11.72
CA CYS A 146 -7.03 8.77 -12.99
C CYS A 146 -7.89 8.06 -14.03
N GLU A 147 -8.27 8.71 -15.12
CA GLU A 147 -9.10 8.14 -16.19
C GLU A 147 -8.27 7.90 -17.45
N HIS A 148 -8.04 6.63 -17.79
CA HIS A 148 -7.33 6.25 -19.01
C HIS A 148 -8.09 6.66 -20.27
N GLY A 149 -9.41 6.40 -20.33
CA GLY A 149 -10.23 6.70 -21.49
C GLY A 149 -10.35 8.19 -21.76
N GLY A 150 -10.40 8.99 -20.71
CA GLY A 150 -10.39 10.46 -20.80
C GLY A 150 -8.98 11.05 -21.00
N ARG A 151 -7.92 10.28 -20.70
CA ARG A 151 -6.52 10.75 -20.64
C ARG A 151 -6.40 11.95 -19.69
N ARG A 152 -6.96 11.80 -18.46
CA ARG A 152 -7.13 12.92 -17.52
C ARG A 152 -7.17 12.47 -16.07
N VAL A 153 -6.95 13.42 -15.18
CA VAL A 153 -7.25 13.31 -13.74
C VAL A 153 -8.53 14.10 -13.47
N VAL A 154 -9.44 13.49 -12.73
CA VAL A 154 -10.71 14.13 -12.36
C VAL A 154 -10.92 14.12 -10.85
N ARG A 155 -11.75 15.04 -10.37
CA ARG A 155 -12.29 15.06 -9.02
C ARG A 155 -13.80 15.01 -9.06
N TYR A 156 -14.38 14.12 -8.26
CA TYR A 156 -15.82 14.01 -8.11
C TYR A 156 -16.28 14.87 -6.94
N GLU A 157 -17.15 15.82 -7.25
CA GLU A 157 -17.64 16.81 -6.29
C GLU A 157 -18.87 16.26 -5.51
N PRO A 158 -19.12 16.73 -4.29
CA PRO A 158 -20.32 16.34 -3.52
C PRO A 158 -21.65 16.67 -4.24
N SER A 159 -21.64 17.63 -5.15
CA SER A 159 -22.79 17.97 -6.00
C SER A 159 -23.13 16.92 -7.06
N GLY A 160 -22.24 15.93 -7.25
CA GLY A 160 -22.31 14.97 -8.37
C GLY A 160 -21.60 15.43 -9.63
N ALA A 161 -21.08 16.66 -9.68
CA ALA A 161 -20.29 17.15 -10.82
C ALA A 161 -18.92 16.50 -10.85
N THR A 162 -18.34 16.45 -12.05
CA THR A 162 -16.95 16.02 -12.26
C THR A 162 -16.10 17.21 -12.69
N THR A 163 -15.05 17.51 -11.92
CA THR A 163 -14.10 18.57 -12.23
C THR A 163 -12.85 17.96 -12.86
N VAL A 164 -12.46 18.41 -14.05
CA VAL A 164 -11.19 18.02 -14.67
C VAL A 164 -10.06 18.75 -13.96
N ILE A 165 -9.13 18.00 -13.38
CA ILE A 165 -7.95 18.52 -12.67
C ILE A 165 -6.76 18.70 -13.62
N ALA A 166 -6.55 17.71 -14.50
CA ALA A 166 -5.47 17.71 -15.49
C ALA A 166 -5.89 16.88 -16.70
N GLU A 167 -5.67 17.39 -17.92
CA GLU A 167 -5.86 16.67 -19.19
C GLU A 167 -4.78 16.95 -20.21
N LYS A 168 -4.03 18.06 -20.03
CA LYS A 168 -3.01 18.52 -20.97
C LYS A 168 -1.82 19.09 -20.22
N PHE A 169 -0.64 18.93 -20.79
CA PHE A 169 0.58 19.62 -20.39
C PHE A 169 1.22 20.29 -21.61
N GLN A 170 1.45 21.61 -21.53
CA GLN A 170 2.00 22.42 -22.64
C GLN A 170 1.21 22.24 -23.96
N GLY A 171 -0.12 22.19 -23.88
CA GLY A 171 -1.01 22.06 -25.02
C GLY A 171 -1.20 20.64 -25.57
N LYS A 172 -0.38 19.65 -25.15
CA LYS A 172 -0.45 18.25 -25.53
C LYS A 172 -1.26 17.45 -24.52
N ARG A 173 -1.98 16.44 -24.99
CA ARG A 173 -2.74 15.55 -24.10
C ARG A 173 -1.82 14.68 -23.25
N LEU A 174 -2.21 14.45 -21.99
CA LEU A 174 -1.59 13.44 -21.14
C LEU A 174 -1.66 12.06 -21.80
N ASN A 175 -0.82 11.12 -21.37
CA ASN A 175 -0.85 9.75 -21.89
C ASN A 175 -2.06 8.98 -21.35
N SER A 176 -1.95 8.45 -20.17
CA SER A 176 -3.03 7.78 -19.44
C SER A 176 -2.69 7.82 -17.93
N PRO A 177 -3.07 8.88 -17.20
CA PRO A 177 -2.79 8.98 -15.77
C PRO A 177 -3.14 7.68 -15.04
N ASN A 178 -2.22 7.22 -14.17
CA ASN A 178 -2.27 5.87 -13.61
C ASN A 178 -2.54 5.88 -12.10
N ASP A 179 -1.59 6.30 -11.26
CA ASP A 179 -1.78 6.38 -9.80
C ASP A 179 -1.62 7.82 -9.29
N ILE A 180 -2.16 8.10 -8.09
CA ILE A 180 -2.41 9.47 -7.63
C ILE A 180 -2.32 9.56 -6.11
N VAL A 181 -1.70 10.64 -5.63
CA VAL A 181 -1.62 10.99 -4.20
C VAL A 181 -1.78 12.50 -4.00
N VAL A 182 -2.18 12.90 -2.79
CA VAL A 182 -2.35 14.30 -2.40
C VAL A 182 -1.37 14.65 -1.28
N ASN A 183 -0.62 15.74 -1.47
CA ASN A 183 0.27 16.30 -0.46
C ASN A 183 -0.54 17.21 0.51
N PRO A 184 -0.11 17.43 1.77
CA PRO A 184 -0.82 18.29 2.74
C PRO A 184 -1.06 19.72 2.28
N ASP A 185 -0.30 20.25 1.32
CA ASP A 185 -0.55 21.56 0.71
C ASP A 185 -1.73 21.54 -0.29
N GLY A 186 -2.36 20.37 -0.47
CA GLY A 186 -3.42 20.11 -1.44
C GLY A 186 -2.90 19.81 -2.85
N GLY A 187 -1.58 19.82 -3.07
CA GLY A 187 -0.97 19.48 -4.35
C GLY A 187 -1.27 18.04 -4.76
N ILE A 188 -1.73 17.87 -5.99
CA ILE A 188 -2.13 16.57 -6.54
C ILE A 188 -0.97 16.06 -7.39
N TRP A 189 -0.43 14.87 -7.02
CA TRP A 189 0.70 14.26 -7.71
C TRP A 189 0.23 12.98 -8.37
N PHE A 190 0.58 12.77 -9.64
CA PHE A 190 0.15 11.60 -10.37
C PHE A 190 1.21 11.12 -11.38
N THR A 191 1.12 9.87 -11.75
CA THR A 191 1.94 9.22 -12.77
C THR A 191 1.19 9.17 -14.10
N ASP A 192 1.90 9.33 -15.23
CA ASP A 192 1.31 9.38 -16.56
C ASP A 192 2.04 8.45 -17.54
N PRO A 193 1.93 7.12 -17.37
CA PRO A 193 2.44 6.14 -18.33
C PRO A 193 1.50 5.99 -19.51
N MET A 194 1.86 5.14 -20.47
CA MET A 194 1.05 4.91 -21.68
C MET A 194 0.15 3.67 -21.63
N TYR A 195 -0.14 3.10 -20.47
CA TYR A 195 -0.92 1.85 -20.37
C TYR A 195 -2.29 1.94 -21.05
N GLY A 196 -3.07 2.98 -20.74
CA GLY A 196 -4.42 3.17 -21.25
C GLY A 196 -4.50 3.58 -22.72
N ILE A 197 -3.36 3.92 -23.38
CA ILE A 197 -3.31 4.28 -24.81
C ILE A 197 -2.59 3.25 -25.67
N ARG A 198 -2.04 2.16 -25.08
CA ARG A 198 -1.39 1.08 -25.85
C ARG A 198 -2.37 0.26 -26.69
N GLY A 199 -3.59 0.10 -26.23
CA GLY A 199 -4.62 -0.73 -26.85
C GLY A 199 -6.03 -0.30 -26.46
N ASN A 200 -7.01 -1.16 -26.75
CA ASN A 200 -8.43 -0.88 -26.50
C ASN A 200 -9.00 -1.74 -25.34
N TYR A 201 -8.13 -2.19 -24.42
CA TYR A 201 -8.56 -3.03 -23.30
C TYR A 201 -8.72 -2.24 -22.00
N GLU A 202 -7.76 -1.34 -21.72
CA GLU A 202 -7.78 -0.49 -20.51
C GLU A 202 -8.03 0.99 -20.82
N GLY A 203 -8.47 1.29 -22.04
CA GLY A 203 -8.69 2.63 -22.54
C GLY A 203 -8.87 2.61 -24.06
N PHE A 204 -8.34 3.62 -24.74
CA PHE A 204 -8.44 3.74 -26.20
C PHE A 204 -7.06 3.94 -26.81
N LYS A 205 -6.69 3.06 -27.78
CA LYS A 205 -5.44 3.20 -28.51
C LYS A 205 -5.29 4.60 -29.08
N SER A 206 -4.19 5.24 -28.77
CA SER A 206 -3.88 6.62 -29.20
C SER A 206 -2.37 6.81 -29.35
N GLU A 207 -1.99 7.83 -30.11
CA GLU A 207 -0.60 8.23 -30.22
C GLU A 207 -0.13 8.89 -28.92
N GLN A 208 1.11 8.60 -28.56
CA GLN A 208 1.79 9.24 -27.43
C GLN A 208 2.23 10.66 -27.82
N GLU A 209 1.78 11.67 -27.09
CA GLU A 209 2.13 13.05 -27.33
C GLU A 209 3.22 13.59 -26.38
N LEU A 210 3.34 12.97 -25.22
CA LEU A 210 4.27 13.37 -24.14
C LEU A 210 5.13 12.17 -23.71
N LYS A 211 6.37 12.45 -23.31
CA LYS A 211 7.18 11.43 -22.60
C LYS A 211 6.46 11.04 -21.30
N GLU A 212 6.52 9.76 -20.94
CA GLU A 212 6.01 9.28 -19.66
C GLU A 212 6.68 10.03 -18.52
N ALA A 213 5.90 10.44 -17.52
CA ALA A 213 6.39 11.34 -16.48
C ALA A 213 5.54 11.28 -15.20
N VAL A 214 6.05 11.95 -14.17
CA VAL A 214 5.34 12.29 -12.94
C VAL A 214 5.00 13.78 -13.00
N TYR A 215 3.77 14.10 -12.66
CA TYR A 215 3.25 15.47 -12.67
C TYR A 215 2.73 15.87 -11.29
N ARG A 216 2.69 17.20 -11.07
CA ARG A 216 2.04 17.84 -9.94
C ARG A 216 1.10 18.92 -10.42
N VAL A 217 -0.10 18.98 -9.87
CA VAL A 217 -1.06 20.05 -10.06
C VAL A 217 -1.11 20.92 -8.81
N ASP A 218 -0.98 22.22 -8.99
CA ASP A 218 -1.15 23.19 -7.92
C ASP A 218 -2.64 23.36 -7.61
N PRO A 219 -3.10 23.17 -6.36
CA PRO A 219 -4.52 23.14 -6.02
C PRO A 219 -5.21 24.50 -6.15
N LYS A 220 -4.44 25.60 -6.13
CA LYS A 220 -4.97 26.96 -6.17
C LYS A 220 -5.02 27.52 -7.58
N SER A 221 -3.93 27.35 -8.34
CA SER A 221 -3.81 27.91 -9.69
C SER A 221 -4.24 26.94 -10.79
N GLY A 222 -4.30 25.64 -10.50
CA GLY A 222 -4.50 24.60 -11.51
C GLY A 222 -3.27 24.38 -12.42
N GLN A 223 -2.14 25.05 -12.13
CA GLN A 223 -0.92 24.87 -12.89
C GLN A 223 -0.41 23.44 -12.77
N ILE A 224 -0.04 22.85 -13.91
CA ILE A 224 0.56 21.52 -14.00
C ILE A 224 2.07 21.68 -14.19
N ASP A 225 2.84 21.04 -13.33
CA ASP A 225 4.29 20.95 -13.41
C ASP A 225 4.71 19.51 -13.69
N LYS A 226 5.61 19.29 -14.66
CA LYS A 226 6.30 18.02 -14.82
C LYS A 226 7.43 17.96 -13.80
N VAL A 227 7.33 17.07 -12.80
CA VAL A 227 8.29 17.02 -11.68
C VAL A 227 9.41 16.02 -11.90
N SER A 228 9.18 14.98 -12.70
CA SER A 228 10.22 14.05 -13.15
C SER A 228 9.80 13.33 -14.43
N ASP A 229 10.73 13.09 -15.33
CA ASP A 229 10.61 12.18 -16.48
C ASP A 229 11.79 11.18 -16.53
N GLU A 230 12.40 10.93 -15.38
CA GLU A 230 13.48 9.96 -15.18
C GLU A 230 12.94 8.54 -14.89
N VAL A 231 11.65 8.30 -15.11
CA VAL A 231 10.98 7.02 -14.88
C VAL A 231 10.57 6.47 -16.24
N GLY A 232 10.88 5.20 -16.50
CA GLY A 232 10.61 4.59 -17.80
C GLY A 232 9.12 4.33 -18.03
N GLN A 233 8.44 3.74 -17.04
CA GLN A 233 7.00 3.49 -17.03
C GLN A 233 6.47 3.75 -15.60
N PRO A 234 6.23 5.03 -15.23
CA PRO A 234 5.81 5.38 -13.88
C PRO A 234 4.43 4.78 -13.58
N ASN A 235 4.32 4.09 -12.44
CA ASN A 235 3.12 3.41 -12.00
C ASN A 235 2.74 3.89 -10.58
N GLY A 236 2.75 3.04 -9.57
CA GLY A 236 2.41 3.40 -8.21
C GLY A 236 3.23 4.55 -7.66
N ILE A 237 2.59 5.42 -6.88
CA ILE A 237 3.20 6.61 -6.29
C ILE A 237 2.79 6.75 -4.82
N CYS A 238 3.73 7.06 -3.93
CA CYS A 238 3.43 7.39 -2.54
C CYS A 238 4.49 8.29 -1.91
N PHE A 239 4.10 9.05 -0.88
CA PHE A 239 5.02 9.82 -0.05
C PHE A 239 5.52 9.00 1.15
N SER A 240 6.70 9.40 1.68
CA SER A 240 7.11 9.01 3.04
C SER A 240 6.15 9.61 4.08
N PRO A 241 6.12 9.08 5.33
CA PRO A 241 5.21 9.57 6.37
C PRO A 241 5.33 11.07 6.67
N ASP A 242 6.53 11.64 6.51
CA ASP A 242 6.84 13.05 6.72
C ASP A 242 6.74 13.90 5.44
N TYR A 243 6.30 13.31 4.33
CA TYR A 243 6.21 13.94 2.99
C TYR A 243 7.53 14.49 2.42
N LYS A 244 8.66 14.15 3.01
CA LYS A 244 9.98 14.61 2.53
C LYS A 244 10.56 13.76 1.40
N LYS A 245 9.98 12.59 1.15
CA LYS A 245 10.35 11.72 0.04
C LYS A 245 9.13 11.33 -0.78
N LEU A 246 9.35 11.20 -2.08
CA LEU A 246 8.40 10.60 -3.01
C LEU A 246 8.97 9.31 -3.55
N TYR A 247 8.19 8.25 -3.51
CA TYR A 247 8.49 6.96 -4.11
C TYR A 247 7.62 6.74 -5.34
N VAL A 248 8.23 6.24 -6.41
CA VAL A 248 7.52 5.88 -7.65
C VAL A 248 7.97 4.50 -8.09
N ALA A 249 7.02 3.63 -8.35
CA ALA A 249 7.27 2.34 -8.99
C ALA A 249 7.52 2.55 -10.49
N ASP A 250 8.61 2.00 -10.99
CA ASP A 250 8.93 1.96 -12.41
C ASP A 250 8.75 0.52 -12.91
N THR A 251 7.69 0.28 -13.67
CA THR A 251 7.41 -1.03 -14.28
C THR A 251 8.15 -1.25 -15.59
N GLY A 252 8.77 -0.19 -16.13
CA GLY A 252 9.72 -0.27 -17.21
C GLY A 252 11.02 -0.99 -16.80
N MET A 253 11.88 -1.28 -17.79
CA MET A 253 13.20 -1.82 -17.45
C MET A 253 14.10 -0.72 -16.89
N PRO A 254 14.73 -0.95 -15.72
CA PRO A 254 15.04 -2.25 -15.09
C PRO A 254 14.01 -2.76 -14.05
N ARG A 255 12.81 -2.19 -13.93
CA ARG A 255 11.78 -2.55 -12.94
C ARG A 255 12.23 -2.29 -11.51
N GLU A 256 12.08 -1.08 -11.08
CA GLU A 256 12.59 -0.61 -9.79
C GLU A 256 11.59 0.30 -9.07
N ILE A 257 11.77 0.49 -7.78
CA ILE A 257 11.18 1.61 -7.05
C ILE A 257 12.24 2.70 -6.98
N LYS A 258 11.91 3.89 -7.44
CA LYS A 258 12.75 5.08 -7.34
C LYS A 258 12.32 5.96 -6.19
N VAL A 259 13.24 6.77 -5.68
CA VAL A 259 12.99 7.71 -4.59
C VAL A 259 13.64 9.06 -4.89
N TRP A 260 12.94 10.12 -4.53
CA TRP A 260 13.41 11.51 -4.59
C TRP A 260 13.19 12.20 -3.26
N ASP A 261 13.99 13.23 -3.01
CA ASP A 261 13.72 14.23 -1.99
C ASP A 261 12.67 15.22 -2.53
N VAL A 262 11.67 15.54 -1.72
CA VAL A 262 10.64 16.55 -2.03
C VAL A 262 11.11 17.90 -1.52
N ASP A 263 11.31 18.85 -2.43
CA ASP A 263 11.69 20.22 -2.14
C ASP A 263 10.58 21.17 -2.64
N GLY A 264 9.60 21.40 -1.77
CA GLY A 264 8.40 22.16 -2.12
C GLY A 264 7.60 21.48 -3.24
N LYS A 265 7.65 22.08 -4.44
CA LYS A 265 6.96 21.58 -5.64
C LYS A 265 7.88 20.76 -6.56
N ALA A 266 9.15 20.61 -6.22
CA ALA A 266 10.16 19.96 -7.04
C ALA A 266 10.65 18.63 -6.41
N LEU A 267 11.18 17.78 -7.26
CA LEU A 267 11.89 16.56 -6.88
C LEU A 267 13.40 16.74 -7.09
N ARG A 268 14.21 16.25 -6.14
CA ARG A 268 15.66 16.31 -6.19
C ARG A 268 16.27 14.97 -5.82
N ASN A 269 17.53 14.77 -6.19
CA ASN A 269 18.33 13.62 -5.76
C ASN A 269 17.69 12.26 -6.11
N GLY A 270 17.08 12.17 -7.29
CA GLY A 270 16.44 10.95 -7.77
C GLY A 270 17.41 9.79 -7.86
N LYS A 271 17.03 8.64 -7.29
CA LYS A 271 17.84 7.42 -7.34
C LYS A 271 16.98 6.18 -7.23
N ARG A 272 17.55 5.05 -7.62
CA ARG A 272 16.95 3.76 -7.33
C ARG A 272 16.97 3.50 -5.83
N LEU A 273 15.83 3.07 -5.28
CA LEU A 273 15.72 2.54 -3.93
C LEU A 273 15.96 1.03 -3.92
N VAL A 274 15.20 0.30 -4.73
CA VAL A 274 15.24 -1.17 -4.77
C VAL A 274 14.76 -1.69 -6.12
N GLN A 275 15.24 -2.85 -6.50
CA GLN A 275 14.67 -3.70 -7.54
C GLN A 275 14.07 -4.93 -6.86
N LEU A 276 12.80 -5.22 -7.14
CA LEU A 276 12.15 -6.40 -6.61
C LEU A 276 12.42 -7.61 -7.50
N ASP A 277 12.42 -8.79 -6.91
CA ASP A 277 12.51 -10.07 -7.63
C ASP A 277 11.28 -10.94 -7.32
N ILE A 278 11.02 -11.90 -8.20
CA ILE A 278 10.04 -12.95 -7.95
C ILE A 278 10.79 -14.07 -7.20
N PRO A 279 10.43 -14.35 -5.93
CA PRO A 279 11.12 -15.34 -5.12
C PRO A 279 11.14 -16.71 -5.80
N GLY A 280 12.33 -17.29 -5.92
CA GLY A 280 12.55 -18.61 -6.53
C GLY A 280 12.53 -18.64 -8.05
N ALA A 281 12.19 -17.54 -8.75
CA ALA A 281 12.15 -17.48 -10.21
C ALA A 281 13.38 -16.85 -10.85
N GLY A 282 14.25 -16.18 -10.08
CA GLY A 282 15.42 -15.48 -10.60
C GLY A 282 15.12 -14.36 -11.59
N ALA A 283 13.87 -13.86 -11.59
CA ALA A 283 13.40 -12.83 -12.50
C ALA A 283 12.94 -11.58 -11.74
N PRO A 284 13.13 -10.36 -12.30
CA PRO A 284 12.63 -9.14 -11.71
C PRO A 284 11.11 -9.14 -11.59
N SER A 285 10.60 -8.72 -10.41
CA SER A 285 9.19 -8.38 -10.22
C SER A 285 8.99 -6.89 -10.50
N ALA A 286 7.96 -6.53 -11.25
CA ALA A 286 7.53 -5.14 -11.30
C ALA A 286 6.82 -4.81 -9.99
N ALA A 287 7.18 -3.69 -9.35
CA ALA A 287 6.33 -3.04 -8.38
C ALA A 287 5.25 -2.28 -9.15
N ASP A 288 3.99 -2.42 -8.73
CA ASP A 288 2.84 -1.77 -9.32
C ASP A 288 2.34 -0.66 -8.38
N GLY A 289 1.11 -0.67 -7.89
CA GLY A 289 0.65 0.27 -6.88
C GLY A 289 1.41 0.12 -5.55
N ILE A 290 1.79 1.23 -4.94
CA ILE A 290 2.60 1.26 -3.72
C ILE A 290 2.01 2.19 -2.65
N ARG A 291 2.13 1.85 -1.37
CA ARG A 291 1.77 2.74 -0.25
C ARG A 291 2.78 2.61 0.89
N CYS A 292 2.99 3.71 1.63
CA CYS A 292 3.79 3.71 2.86
C CYS A 292 2.95 3.39 4.10
N ASP A 293 3.55 2.66 5.04
CA ASP A 293 3.06 2.60 6.41
C ASP A 293 3.64 3.73 7.29
N ALA A 294 3.17 3.83 8.53
CA ALA A 294 3.59 4.87 9.48
C ALA A 294 5.08 4.77 9.87
N ASP A 295 5.71 3.62 9.71
CA ASP A 295 7.14 3.42 9.94
C ASP A 295 7.98 3.71 8.68
N GLY A 296 7.34 4.06 7.57
CA GLY A 296 7.98 4.39 6.30
C GLY A 296 8.28 3.18 5.42
N ASN A 297 7.85 1.96 5.77
CA ASN A 297 8.00 0.84 4.88
C ASN A 297 7.07 0.99 3.67
N ILE A 298 7.55 0.60 2.50
CA ILE A 298 6.79 0.61 1.26
C ILE A 298 6.16 -0.77 1.08
N TRP A 299 4.83 -0.81 1.00
CA TRP A 299 4.05 -1.98 0.68
C TRP A 299 3.73 -1.92 -0.81
N ALA A 300 4.32 -2.82 -1.57
CA ALA A 300 4.30 -2.79 -3.04
C ALA A 300 3.48 -3.97 -3.59
N GLY A 301 2.43 -3.66 -4.34
CA GLY A 301 1.78 -4.63 -5.21
C GLY A 301 2.80 -5.17 -6.21
N ALA A 302 2.87 -6.51 -6.35
CA ALA A 302 3.91 -7.18 -7.14
C ALA A 302 3.55 -8.66 -7.37
N ARG A 303 4.51 -9.46 -7.72
CA ARG A 303 4.46 -10.94 -7.65
C ARG A 303 5.32 -11.45 -6.51
N PRO A 304 4.86 -12.44 -5.75
CA PRO A 304 3.56 -13.13 -5.80
C PRO A 304 2.55 -12.52 -4.79
N GLY A 305 2.11 -11.30 -4.99
CA GLY A 305 1.22 -10.56 -4.10
C GLY A 305 1.84 -9.25 -3.63
N VAL A 306 2.07 -9.02 -2.34
CA VAL A 306 2.65 -7.76 -1.82
C VAL A 306 4.05 -8.01 -1.28
N GLN A 307 5.00 -7.16 -1.65
CA GLN A 307 6.35 -7.16 -1.08
C GLN A 307 6.55 -5.92 -0.21
N ILE A 308 7.15 -6.11 0.97
CA ILE A 308 7.35 -5.05 1.95
C ILE A 308 8.83 -4.70 2.04
N VAL A 309 9.12 -3.42 1.80
CA VAL A 309 10.48 -2.87 1.68
C VAL A 309 10.68 -1.74 2.69
N THR A 310 11.81 -1.72 3.37
CA THR A 310 12.18 -0.63 4.28
C THR A 310 12.48 0.67 3.53
N PRO A 311 12.52 1.84 4.21
CA PRO A 311 12.92 3.11 3.59
C PRO A 311 14.33 3.12 2.98
N VAL A 312 15.16 2.13 3.31
CA VAL A 312 16.52 1.98 2.77
C VAL A 312 16.64 0.92 1.68
N GLY A 313 15.50 0.31 1.27
CA GLY A 313 15.45 -0.63 0.16
C GLY A 313 15.64 -2.10 0.52
N GLU A 314 15.59 -2.47 1.80
CA GLU A 314 15.68 -3.86 2.23
C GLU A 314 14.31 -4.52 2.24
N ARG A 315 14.17 -5.66 1.59
CA ARG A 315 12.93 -6.43 1.62
C ARG A 315 12.83 -7.22 2.93
N ILE A 316 11.79 -6.93 3.71
CA ILE A 316 11.60 -7.52 5.05
C ILE A 316 10.43 -8.49 5.15
N GLY A 317 9.44 -8.38 4.27
CA GLY A 317 8.23 -9.20 4.34
C GLY A 317 7.59 -9.40 2.98
N MET A 318 6.61 -10.30 2.96
CA MET A 318 5.84 -10.62 1.78
C MET A 318 4.45 -11.14 2.18
N ILE A 319 3.42 -10.75 1.43
CA ILE A 319 2.10 -11.35 1.47
C ILE A 319 1.90 -12.06 0.14
N ARG A 320 1.75 -13.38 0.18
CA ARG A 320 1.53 -14.18 -1.03
C ARG A 320 0.04 -14.20 -1.39
N LEU A 321 -0.26 -13.96 -2.63
CA LEU A 321 -1.59 -14.12 -3.20
C LEU A 321 -1.52 -15.09 -4.40
N PRO A 322 -2.63 -15.76 -4.73
CA PRO A 322 -2.67 -16.64 -5.91
C PRO A 322 -2.63 -15.85 -7.22
N GLU A 323 -2.73 -14.53 -7.15
CA GLU A 323 -2.81 -13.60 -8.26
C GLU A 323 -1.75 -12.51 -8.15
N THR A 324 -1.42 -11.85 -9.25
CA THR A 324 -0.57 -10.64 -9.22
C THR A 324 -1.34 -9.53 -8.51
N CYS A 325 -0.74 -8.93 -7.48
CA CYS A 325 -1.28 -7.74 -6.84
C CYS A 325 -0.89 -6.51 -7.63
N ALA A 326 -1.90 -5.77 -8.10
CA ALA A 326 -1.71 -4.56 -8.89
C ALA A 326 -1.68 -3.30 -8.01
N ASN A 327 -2.51 -3.23 -6.97
CA ASN A 327 -2.57 -2.02 -6.14
C ASN A 327 -2.91 -2.34 -4.69
N VAL A 328 -2.49 -1.46 -3.76
CA VAL A 328 -2.72 -1.62 -2.33
C VAL A 328 -3.14 -0.30 -1.68
N CYS A 329 -3.96 -0.38 -0.62
CA CYS A 329 -4.17 0.75 0.29
C CYS A 329 -4.43 0.27 1.72
N PHE A 330 -4.16 1.15 2.67
CA PHE A 330 -4.52 0.94 4.06
C PHE A 330 -5.88 1.56 4.35
N GLY A 331 -6.75 0.82 5.03
CA GLY A 331 -8.08 1.30 5.38
C GLY A 331 -8.65 0.60 6.61
N GLY A 332 -9.96 0.62 6.75
CA GLY A 332 -10.67 0.18 7.94
C GLY A 332 -10.65 1.25 9.05
N LEU A 333 -11.38 1.01 10.12
CA LEU A 333 -11.60 1.97 11.20
C LEU A 333 -10.30 2.50 11.82
N ARG A 334 -9.29 1.64 11.95
CA ARG A 334 -7.98 1.98 12.53
C ARG A 334 -6.88 2.14 11.47
N ARG A 335 -7.24 2.10 10.18
CA ARG A 335 -6.30 2.17 9.05
C ARG A 335 -5.20 1.10 9.08
N ASN A 336 -5.44 -0.02 9.75
CA ASN A 336 -4.57 -1.16 9.89
C ASN A 336 -5.06 -2.40 9.10
N ARG A 337 -5.97 -2.20 8.17
CA ARG A 337 -6.41 -3.23 7.23
C ARG A 337 -5.82 -2.92 5.86
N LEU A 338 -4.93 -3.79 5.39
CA LEU A 338 -4.37 -3.69 4.04
C LEU A 338 -5.38 -4.29 3.07
N PHE A 339 -5.82 -3.50 2.10
CA PHE A 339 -6.60 -3.94 0.95
C PHE A 339 -5.67 -4.10 -0.26
N MET A 340 -5.91 -5.13 -1.05
CA MET A 340 -5.06 -5.56 -2.14
C MET A 340 -5.93 -5.87 -3.36
N ALA A 341 -5.86 -5.04 -4.39
CA ALA A 341 -6.44 -5.33 -5.69
C ALA A 341 -5.49 -6.25 -6.45
N ALA A 342 -5.96 -7.43 -6.83
CA ALA A 342 -5.13 -8.44 -7.47
C ALA A 342 -5.90 -9.07 -8.63
N SER A 343 -5.45 -8.82 -9.83
CA SER A 343 -6.03 -9.32 -11.08
C SER A 343 -7.57 -9.39 -11.09
N GLN A 344 -8.16 -10.50 -10.65
CA GLN A 344 -9.60 -10.73 -10.68
C GLN A 344 -10.30 -10.51 -9.33
N SER A 345 -9.56 -10.16 -8.28
CA SER A 345 -10.07 -10.20 -6.91
C SER A 345 -9.65 -9.00 -6.06
N LEU A 346 -10.45 -8.75 -5.02
CA LEU A 346 -10.10 -7.87 -3.92
C LEU A 346 -9.80 -8.72 -2.68
N TYR A 347 -8.61 -8.57 -2.11
CA TYR A 347 -8.20 -9.20 -0.85
C TYR A 347 -8.01 -8.18 0.26
N ALA A 348 -8.03 -8.65 1.51
CA ALA A 348 -7.67 -7.84 2.67
C ALA A 348 -7.08 -8.69 3.80
N VAL A 349 -6.20 -8.07 4.59
CA VAL A 349 -5.62 -8.66 5.81
C VAL A 349 -5.40 -7.55 6.85
N TYR A 350 -5.56 -7.87 8.13
CA TYR A 350 -5.17 -6.96 9.20
C TYR A 350 -3.68 -7.05 9.49
N VAL A 351 -3.05 -5.92 9.78
CA VAL A 351 -1.62 -5.80 10.08
C VAL A 351 -1.41 -4.93 11.34
N GLU A 352 -0.26 -5.11 12.02
CA GLU A 352 0.13 -4.34 13.21
C GLU A 352 0.84 -3.02 12.85
N THR A 353 0.38 -2.36 11.79
CA THR A 353 0.79 -1.01 11.40
C THR A 353 -0.40 -0.30 10.76
N ILE A 354 -0.27 1.00 10.55
CA ILE A 354 -1.28 1.81 9.87
C ILE A 354 -0.69 2.46 8.63
N GLY A 355 -1.54 2.78 7.66
CA GLY A 355 -1.10 3.58 6.51
C GLY A 355 -0.59 4.95 6.95
N ALA A 356 0.47 5.43 6.31
CA ALA A 356 1.07 6.73 6.61
C ALA A 356 0.08 7.89 6.35
N HIS A 357 -0.72 7.78 5.31
CA HIS A 357 -1.60 8.84 4.83
C HIS A 357 -3.07 8.42 4.79
N ILE A 358 -3.97 9.39 4.61
CA ILE A 358 -5.43 9.18 4.71
C ILE A 358 -6.05 8.40 3.55
N ALA A 359 -5.35 8.28 2.43
CA ALA A 359 -5.81 7.51 1.27
C ALA A 359 -4.63 6.85 0.55
#